data_760f3316b78d7bb6974f7686011e0c5f
#
_entry.id   760f3316b78d7bb6974f7686011e0c5f
#
_cell.length_a   1.000
_cell.length_b   1.000
_cell.length_c   1.000
_cell.angle_alpha   90.00
_cell.angle_beta   90.00
_cell.angle_gamma   90.00
#
_symmetry.space_group_name_H-M   'P 1'
#
loop_
_entity.id
_entity.type
_entity.pdbx_description
1 polymer ?
#
loop_
_entity_poly.entity_id
_entity_poly.type
_entity_poly.pdbx_seq_one_letter_code
_entity_poly.pdbx_strand_id
1 'polypeptide(L)'
;RLAVDSTFPVALLSPPIAAFYQQQPLTRLHFTLNPSLLDWRPLTDGQADLLLGALGEPPPLSGYDYLPLGELELLLVVAPQHPLARHRAPLSWRTLRRYRAVATGEGGALLSDQETLTVCDVAGQLALLRLGLGWGCLPRYQVQGLLDSGELVCMTVRGLSPRQRAWIAWNDATCGLAGKWWRETLLANSAIFTIYHTETV
;
A
#
# COMPACT_ATOMS: atom_id res chain seq x y z
N ARG A 1 18.22 -5.88 -2.16
CA ARG A 1 17.40 -4.69 -2.48
C ARG A 1 15.94 -5.11 -2.40
N LEU A 2 15.14 -4.36 -1.64
CA LEU A 2 13.71 -4.62 -1.47
C LEU A 2 12.93 -3.37 -1.94
N ALA A 3 12.08 -3.52 -2.94
CA ALA A 3 11.10 -2.51 -3.30
C ALA A 3 9.85 -2.73 -2.44
N VAL A 4 9.38 -1.69 -1.78
CA VAL A 4 8.26 -1.74 -0.84
C VAL A 4 7.19 -0.79 -1.32
N ASP A 5 5.97 -1.29 -1.46
CA ASP A 5 4.83 -0.47 -1.83
C ASP A 5 4.54 0.61 -0.76
N SER A 6 4.07 1.79 -1.20
CA SER A 6 3.77 2.92 -0.32
C SER A 6 2.66 2.63 0.70
N THR A 7 1.84 1.62 0.43
CA THR A 7 0.79 1.18 1.36
C THR A 7 1.25 0.12 2.34
N PHE A 8 2.48 -0.40 2.18
CA PHE A 8 3.02 -1.42 3.05
C PHE A 8 3.59 -0.81 4.34
N PRO A 9 3.24 -1.34 5.51
CA PRO A 9 3.71 -0.78 6.78
C PRO A 9 5.14 -1.23 7.07
N VAL A 10 6.11 -0.47 6.61
CA VAL A 10 7.55 -0.75 6.78
C VAL A 10 7.94 -0.99 8.25
N ALA A 11 7.21 -0.40 9.19
CA ALA A 11 7.41 -0.65 10.63
C ALA A 11 7.32 -2.13 11.01
N LEU A 12 6.51 -2.93 10.28
CA LEU A 12 6.41 -4.39 10.48
C LEU A 12 7.70 -5.14 10.09
N LEU A 13 8.57 -4.51 9.32
CA LEU A 13 9.87 -5.10 8.95
C LEU A 13 10.93 -4.93 10.05
N SER A 14 10.68 -4.14 11.10
CA SER A 14 11.66 -3.89 12.16
C SER A 14 12.16 -5.17 12.86
N PRO A 15 11.29 -6.13 13.28
CA PRO A 15 11.77 -7.38 13.85
C PRO A 15 12.59 -8.23 12.87
N PRO A 16 12.14 -8.50 11.62
CA PRO A 16 12.94 -9.24 10.68
C PRO A 16 14.23 -8.53 10.27
N ILE A 17 14.29 -7.19 10.23
CA ILE A 17 15.53 -6.43 10.01
C ILE A 17 16.53 -6.72 11.15
N ALA A 18 16.07 -6.65 12.39
CA ALA A 18 16.92 -6.94 13.55
C ALA A 18 17.47 -8.38 13.51
N ALA A 19 16.59 -9.36 13.22
CA ALA A 19 16.99 -10.77 13.10
C ALA A 19 17.97 -10.99 11.93
N PHE A 20 17.77 -10.32 10.82
CA PHE A 20 18.65 -10.39 9.66
C PHE A 20 20.06 -9.92 10.00
N TYR A 21 20.20 -8.77 10.63
CA TYR A 21 21.52 -8.23 10.97
C TYR A 21 22.25 -9.00 12.09
N GLN A 22 21.53 -9.74 12.94
CA GLN A 22 22.15 -10.70 13.85
C GLN A 22 22.85 -11.85 13.12
N GLN A 23 22.30 -12.29 11.98
CA GLN A 23 22.83 -13.42 11.21
C GLN A 23 23.77 -12.98 10.07
N GLN A 24 23.52 -11.81 9.50
CA GLN A 24 24.19 -11.29 8.30
C GLN A 24 24.66 -9.83 8.49
N PRO A 25 25.56 -9.58 9.45
CA PRO A 25 25.91 -8.20 9.84
C PRO A 25 26.60 -7.39 8.75
N LEU A 26 27.20 -8.05 7.76
CA LEU A 26 27.94 -7.40 6.67
C LEU A 26 27.10 -7.21 5.40
N THR A 27 25.91 -7.78 5.35
CA THR A 27 25.04 -7.65 4.17
C THR A 27 24.31 -6.31 4.19
N ARG A 28 24.42 -5.55 3.11
CA ARG A 28 23.70 -4.27 2.97
C ARG A 28 22.25 -4.52 2.56
N LEU A 29 21.32 -3.96 3.34
CA LEU A 29 19.92 -3.85 2.95
C LEU A 29 19.66 -2.48 2.33
N HIS A 30 18.90 -2.48 1.24
CA HIS A 30 18.43 -1.27 0.61
C HIS A 30 16.94 -1.38 0.36
N PHE A 31 16.18 -0.47 0.95
CA PHE A 31 14.74 -0.36 0.76
C PHE A 31 14.45 0.80 -0.18
N THR A 32 13.69 0.52 -1.23
CA THR A 32 13.23 1.52 -2.18
C THR A 32 11.72 1.62 -2.08
N LEU A 33 11.19 2.83 -1.97
CA LEU A 33 9.76 3.04 -2.03
C LEU A 33 9.28 2.84 -3.47
N ASN A 34 8.30 1.94 -3.65
CA ASN A 34 7.56 1.81 -4.89
C ASN A 34 6.29 2.66 -4.80
N PRO A 35 6.20 3.79 -5.52
CA PRO A 35 5.08 4.71 -5.38
C PRO A 35 3.79 4.21 -6.03
N SER A 36 3.86 3.18 -6.86
CA SER A 36 2.70 2.64 -7.58
C SER A 36 2.28 1.29 -7.04
N LEU A 37 1.00 1.16 -6.68
CA LEU A 37 0.38 -0.05 -6.12
C LEU A 37 0.48 -1.28 -7.05
N LEU A 38 0.65 -1.07 -8.35
CA LEU A 38 0.64 -2.13 -9.37
C LEU A 38 1.93 -2.14 -10.21
N ASP A 39 2.99 -1.46 -9.76
CA ASP A 39 4.22 -1.36 -10.53
C ASP A 39 5.19 -2.48 -10.20
N TRP A 40 5.37 -3.38 -11.14
CA TRP A 40 6.29 -4.52 -11.08
C TRP A 40 7.68 -4.21 -11.64
N ARG A 41 7.87 -3.02 -12.25
CA ARG A 41 9.13 -2.61 -12.89
C ARG A 41 10.34 -2.68 -11.96
N PRO A 42 10.28 -2.31 -10.67
CA PRO A 42 11.45 -2.44 -9.82
C PRO A 42 12.04 -3.85 -9.80
N LEU A 43 11.19 -4.86 -9.92
CA LEU A 43 11.61 -6.25 -9.98
C LEU A 43 12.05 -6.65 -11.39
N THR A 44 11.27 -6.30 -12.43
CA THR A 44 11.55 -6.69 -13.82
C THR A 44 12.78 -5.99 -14.40
N ASP A 45 13.05 -4.77 -13.98
CA ASP A 45 14.23 -3.99 -14.40
C ASP A 45 15.48 -4.31 -13.55
N GLY A 46 15.37 -5.27 -12.63
CA GLY A 46 16.49 -5.67 -11.77
C GLY A 46 16.94 -4.61 -10.76
N GLN A 47 16.08 -3.65 -10.47
CA GLN A 47 16.34 -2.61 -9.45
C GLN A 47 16.14 -3.16 -8.03
N ALA A 48 15.24 -4.13 -7.87
CA ALA A 48 14.98 -4.84 -6.63
C ALA A 48 15.13 -6.36 -6.80
N ASP A 49 15.47 -7.04 -5.72
CA ASP A 49 15.56 -8.50 -5.66
C ASP A 49 14.25 -9.09 -5.11
N LEU A 50 13.51 -8.29 -4.33
CA LEU A 50 12.19 -8.61 -3.79
C LEU A 50 11.27 -7.40 -3.94
N LEU A 51 10.00 -7.66 -4.22
CA LEU A 51 8.92 -6.68 -4.22
C LEU A 51 7.92 -7.03 -3.12
N LEU A 52 7.63 -6.09 -2.23
CA LEU A 52 6.76 -6.28 -1.07
C LEU A 52 5.54 -5.37 -1.16
N GLY A 53 4.37 -5.94 -0.88
CA GLY A 53 3.14 -5.17 -0.73
C GLY A 53 2.45 -4.79 -2.03
N ALA A 54 2.93 -5.26 -3.19
CA ALA A 54 2.24 -5.03 -4.44
C ALA A 54 0.79 -5.52 -4.36
N LEU A 55 -0.16 -4.67 -4.77
CA LEU A 55 -1.58 -4.96 -4.73
C LEU A 55 -2.09 -5.44 -6.11
N GLY A 56 -3.29 -6.03 -6.09
CA GLY A 56 -3.89 -6.56 -7.30
C GLY A 56 -3.40 -7.96 -7.66
N GLU A 57 -3.76 -8.44 -8.83
CA GLU A 57 -3.28 -9.73 -9.33
C GLU A 57 -1.92 -9.58 -10.00
N PRO A 58 -0.95 -10.46 -9.65
CA PRO A 58 0.35 -10.43 -10.29
C PRO A 58 0.21 -10.69 -11.79
N PRO A 59 0.97 -9.96 -12.62
CA PRO A 59 1.01 -10.24 -14.04
C PRO A 59 1.70 -11.61 -14.29
N PRO A 60 1.32 -12.34 -15.33
CA PRO A 60 1.95 -13.61 -15.70
C PRO A 60 3.35 -13.34 -16.30
N LEU A 61 4.34 -13.13 -15.44
CA LEU A 61 5.72 -12.89 -15.84
C LEU A 61 6.53 -14.18 -15.74
N SER A 62 7.13 -14.59 -16.84
CA SER A 62 8.02 -15.77 -16.87
C SER A 62 9.29 -15.51 -16.04
N GLY A 63 9.65 -16.46 -15.17
CA GLY A 63 10.85 -16.36 -14.33
C GLY A 63 10.66 -15.56 -13.04
N TYR A 64 9.42 -15.15 -12.74
CA TYR A 64 9.07 -14.50 -11.49
C TYR A 64 8.06 -15.34 -10.72
N ASP A 65 8.30 -15.48 -9.43
CA ASP A 65 7.41 -16.13 -8.51
C ASP A 65 6.79 -15.10 -7.55
N TYR A 66 5.61 -15.42 -7.04
CA TYR A 66 4.90 -14.58 -6.09
C TYR A 66 4.05 -15.42 -5.16
N LEU A 67 3.90 -14.95 -3.93
CA LEU A 67 3.02 -15.54 -2.92
C LEU A 67 2.22 -14.44 -2.20
N PRO A 68 1.01 -14.78 -1.74
CA PRO A 68 0.25 -13.84 -0.94
C PRO A 68 0.95 -13.58 0.40
N LEU A 69 1.11 -12.31 0.73
CA LEU A 69 1.68 -11.85 2.00
C LEU A 69 0.60 -11.56 3.05
N GLY A 70 -0.60 -11.22 2.60
CA GLY A 70 -1.74 -10.89 3.45
C GLY A 70 -2.78 -10.06 2.72
N GLU A 71 -3.73 -9.54 3.47
CA GLU A 71 -4.75 -8.62 2.95
C GLU A 71 -4.60 -7.24 3.60
N LEU A 72 -4.81 -6.21 2.82
CA LEU A 72 -4.80 -4.81 3.21
C LEU A 72 -6.16 -4.20 2.99
N GLU A 73 -6.70 -3.52 4.00
CA GLU A 73 -7.94 -2.78 3.86
C GLU A 73 -7.66 -1.33 3.45
N LEU A 74 -8.10 -0.96 2.25
CA LEU A 74 -8.01 0.39 1.71
C LEU A 74 -9.32 1.13 1.93
N LEU A 75 -9.25 2.32 2.50
CA LEU A 75 -10.40 3.17 2.74
C LEU A 75 -10.34 4.41 1.86
N LEU A 76 -11.50 4.78 1.31
CA LEU A 76 -11.70 6.08 0.68
C LEU A 76 -12.11 7.07 1.75
N VAL A 77 -11.32 8.14 1.89
CA VAL A 77 -11.50 9.13 2.96
C VAL A 77 -11.51 10.54 2.43
N VAL A 78 -12.23 11.41 3.14
CA VAL A 78 -12.28 12.86 2.94
C VAL A 78 -12.37 13.58 4.27
N ALA A 79 -12.08 14.88 4.27
CA ALA A 79 -12.39 15.72 5.43
C ALA A 79 -13.92 15.88 5.63
N PRO A 80 -14.41 16.07 6.87
CA PRO A 80 -15.85 16.21 7.16
C PRO A 80 -16.52 17.38 6.42
N GLN A 81 -15.79 18.45 6.16
CA GLN A 81 -16.28 19.63 5.42
C GLN A 81 -16.35 19.43 3.90
N HIS A 82 -15.72 18.38 3.37
CA HIS A 82 -15.71 18.10 1.94
C HIS A 82 -17.14 17.74 1.44
N PRO A 83 -17.58 18.18 0.24
CA PRO A 83 -18.92 17.88 -0.26
C PRO A 83 -19.25 16.38 -0.32
N LEU A 84 -18.28 15.52 -0.61
CA LEU A 84 -18.47 14.08 -0.64
C LEU A 84 -18.84 13.48 0.74
N ALA A 85 -18.45 14.10 1.85
CA ALA A 85 -18.78 13.62 3.20
C ALA A 85 -20.29 13.66 3.51
N ARG A 86 -21.05 14.45 2.77
CA ARG A 86 -22.51 14.61 2.96
C ARG A 86 -23.33 13.49 2.31
N HIS A 87 -22.72 12.68 1.47
CA HIS A 87 -23.41 11.57 0.80
C HIS A 87 -23.65 10.41 1.77
N ARG A 88 -24.91 10.07 2.00
CA ARG A 88 -25.32 8.95 2.88
C ARG A 88 -25.38 7.61 2.15
N ALA A 89 -25.53 7.62 0.83
CA ALA A 89 -25.58 6.42 0.00
C ALA A 89 -24.21 6.12 -0.61
N PRO A 90 -23.91 4.85 -0.94
CA PRO A 90 -22.70 4.49 -1.63
C PRO A 90 -22.51 5.31 -2.91
N LEU A 91 -21.38 5.96 -3.05
CA LEU A 91 -21.00 6.79 -4.18
C LEU A 91 -20.78 5.95 -5.44
N SER A 92 -20.97 6.58 -6.60
CA SER A 92 -20.53 6.01 -7.87
C SER A 92 -19.14 6.54 -8.24
N TRP A 93 -18.41 5.79 -9.04
CA TRP A 93 -17.13 6.23 -9.62
C TRP A 93 -17.30 7.54 -10.41
N ARG A 94 -18.45 7.70 -11.10
CA ARG A 94 -18.79 8.94 -11.82
C ARG A 94 -18.90 10.13 -10.88
N THR A 95 -19.38 9.93 -9.66
CA THR A 95 -19.45 11.00 -8.65
C THR A 95 -18.07 11.37 -8.16
N LEU A 96 -17.21 10.39 -7.86
CA LEU A 96 -15.84 10.63 -7.40
C LEU A 96 -15.01 11.42 -8.43
N ARG A 97 -15.16 11.13 -9.73
CA ARG A 97 -14.44 11.82 -10.80
C ARG A 97 -14.68 13.33 -10.87
N ARG A 98 -15.75 13.83 -10.27
CA ARG A 98 -16.06 15.26 -10.21
C ARG A 98 -15.23 16.01 -9.18
N TYR A 99 -14.53 15.29 -8.33
CA TYR A 99 -13.76 15.86 -7.24
C TYR A 99 -12.31 15.41 -7.35
N ARG A 100 -11.40 16.28 -7.03
CA ARG A 100 -9.97 16.02 -7.06
C ARG A 100 -9.62 14.84 -6.15
N ALA A 101 -8.77 13.92 -6.64
CA ALA A 101 -8.07 12.95 -5.82
C ALA A 101 -6.79 13.55 -5.24
N VAL A 102 -6.39 13.13 -4.07
CA VAL A 102 -5.06 13.40 -3.49
C VAL A 102 -4.36 12.06 -3.35
N ALA A 103 -3.25 11.88 -4.05
CA ALA A 103 -2.56 10.59 -4.15
C ALA A 103 -1.03 10.74 -4.02
N THR A 104 -0.37 9.66 -3.65
CA THR A 104 1.09 9.57 -3.66
C THR A 104 1.58 8.94 -4.96
N GLY A 105 2.62 9.52 -5.57
CA GLY A 105 3.25 9.00 -6.80
C GLY A 105 2.36 9.04 -8.05
N GLU A 106 2.95 8.79 -9.19
CA GLU A 106 2.26 8.88 -10.49
C GLU A 106 1.20 7.79 -10.72
N GLY A 107 1.26 6.68 -9.99
CA GLY A 107 0.32 5.56 -10.08
C GLY A 107 -0.78 5.55 -9.02
N GLY A 108 -0.82 6.53 -8.14
CA GLY A 108 -1.76 6.57 -7.00
C GLY A 108 -3.20 6.93 -7.35
N ALA A 109 -3.48 7.31 -8.61
CA ALA A 109 -4.84 7.57 -9.07
C ALA A 109 -5.58 6.25 -9.32
N LEU A 110 -6.66 6.02 -8.57
CA LEU A 110 -7.53 4.84 -8.74
C LEU A 110 -8.34 4.85 -10.04
N LEU A 111 -8.43 5.98 -10.69
CA LEU A 111 -9.27 6.17 -11.89
C LEU A 111 -8.43 6.81 -13.00
N SER A 112 -8.57 6.28 -14.21
CA SER A 112 -8.07 6.97 -15.41
C SER A 112 -8.77 8.33 -15.55
N ASP A 113 -8.05 9.32 -16.05
CA ASP A 113 -8.54 10.70 -16.30
C ASP A 113 -9.08 11.41 -15.05
N GLN A 114 -8.63 10.99 -13.85
CA GLN A 114 -8.96 11.64 -12.59
C GLN A 114 -8.10 12.88 -12.38
N GLU A 115 -8.72 14.04 -12.13
CA GLU A 115 -7.97 15.19 -11.63
C GLU A 115 -7.30 14.80 -10.30
N THR A 116 -5.98 14.80 -10.28
CA THR A 116 -5.21 14.30 -9.14
C THR A 116 -4.17 15.32 -8.69
N LEU A 117 -4.17 15.61 -7.41
CA LEU A 117 -3.10 16.31 -6.73
C LEU A 117 -2.11 15.27 -6.22
N THR A 118 -0.96 15.18 -6.89
CA THR A 118 0.08 14.22 -6.52
C THR A 118 1.04 14.80 -5.50
N VAL A 119 1.33 14.04 -4.48
CA VAL A 119 2.29 14.39 -3.42
C VAL A 119 3.36 13.31 -3.27
N CYS A 120 4.46 13.64 -2.62
CA CYS A 120 5.61 12.76 -2.52
C CYS A 120 5.45 11.65 -1.48
N ASP A 121 4.62 11.87 -0.44
CA ASP A 121 4.47 10.94 0.68
C ASP A 121 3.07 10.96 1.29
N VAL A 122 2.81 9.98 2.16
CA VAL A 122 1.55 9.80 2.86
C VAL A 122 1.29 10.93 3.86
N ALA A 123 2.32 11.48 4.49
CA ALA A 123 2.15 12.58 5.44
C ALA A 123 1.61 13.84 4.74
N GLY A 124 2.18 14.17 3.57
CA GLY A 124 1.66 15.22 2.70
C GLY A 124 0.24 14.94 2.22
N GLN A 125 -0.06 13.70 1.82
CA GLN A 125 -1.40 13.30 1.42
C GLN A 125 -2.41 13.53 2.55
N LEU A 126 -2.13 13.06 3.75
CA LEU A 126 -3.00 13.24 4.92
C LEU A 126 -3.21 14.72 5.29
N ALA A 127 -2.15 15.52 5.23
CA ALA A 127 -2.24 16.95 5.50
C ALA A 127 -3.21 17.66 4.53
N LEU A 128 -3.13 17.34 3.23
CA LEU A 128 -3.99 17.94 2.22
C LEU A 128 -5.43 17.42 2.29
N LEU A 129 -5.62 16.16 2.63
CA LEU A 129 -6.96 15.59 2.86
C LEU A 129 -7.67 16.27 4.04
N ARG A 130 -6.96 16.53 5.15
CA ARG A 130 -7.51 17.25 6.32
C ARG A 130 -7.93 18.67 6.00
N LEU A 131 -7.29 19.32 5.03
CA LEU A 131 -7.70 20.61 4.51
C LEU A 131 -8.93 20.56 3.60
N GLY A 132 -9.41 19.36 3.25
CA GLY A 132 -10.57 19.17 2.38
C GLY A 132 -10.28 19.42 0.90
N LEU A 133 -9.04 19.30 0.46
CA LEU A 133 -8.64 19.59 -0.92
C LEU A 133 -9.02 18.48 -1.92
N GLY A 134 -9.50 17.34 -1.42
CA GLY A 134 -9.93 16.24 -2.26
C GLY A 134 -10.25 14.98 -1.45
N TRP A 135 -10.33 13.85 -2.14
CA TRP A 135 -10.49 12.54 -1.56
C TRP A 135 -9.22 11.69 -1.75
N GLY A 136 -8.97 10.74 -0.86
CA GLY A 136 -7.84 9.83 -0.95
C GLY A 136 -8.22 8.39 -0.69
N CYS A 137 -7.38 7.48 -1.17
CA CYS A 137 -7.45 6.05 -0.87
C CYS A 137 -6.22 5.67 -0.06
N LEU A 138 -6.41 5.20 1.16
CA LEU A 138 -5.32 4.89 2.08
C LEU A 138 -5.62 3.63 2.89
N PRO A 139 -4.59 2.92 3.32
CA PRO A 139 -4.73 1.82 4.27
C PRO A 139 -5.42 2.26 5.56
N ARG A 140 -6.33 1.41 6.07
CA ARG A 140 -7.03 1.66 7.33
C ARG A 140 -6.07 2.05 8.46
N TYR A 141 -4.95 1.32 8.60
CA TYR A 141 -4.00 1.55 9.69
C TYR A 141 -3.38 2.96 9.69
N GLN A 142 -3.31 3.62 8.53
CA GLN A 142 -2.79 4.98 8.41
C GLN A 142 -3.83 6.05 8.76
N VAL A 143 -5.11 5.75 8.62
CA VAL A 143 -6.19 6.72 8.79
C VAL A 143 -7.05 6.47 10.01
N GLN A 144 -6.92 5.32 10.69
CA GLN A 144 -7.80 4.94 11.79
C GLN A 144 -7.86 6.02 12.88
N GLY A 145 -6.72 6.54 13.33
CA GLY A 145 -6.70 7.60 14.34
C GLY A 145 -7.41 8.90 13.90
N LEU A 146 -7.36 9.22 12.60
CA LEU A 146 -8.04 10.40 12.03
C LEU A 146 -9.54 10.16 11.85
N LEU A 147 -9.95 8.91 11.64
CA LEU A 147 -11.37 8.53 11.63
C LEU A 147 -11.95 8.59 13.04
N ASP A 148 -11.23 8.07 14.02
CA ASP A 148 -11.65 8.06 15.44
C ASP A 148 -11.75 9.48 16.01
N SER A 149 -10.84 10.38 15.61
CA SER A 149 -10.90 11.81 15.99
C SER A 149 -11.91 12.63 15.19
N GLY A 150 -12.48 12.07 14.12
CA GLY A 150 -13.40 12.77 13.24
C GLY A 150 -12.73 13.78 12.29
N GLU A 151 -11.40 13.78 12.19
CA GLU A 151 -10.68 14.64 11.25
C GLU A 151 -10.83 14.19 9.79
N LEU A 152 -11.08 12.89 9.59
CA LEU A 152 -11.48 12.32 8.30
C LEU A 152 -12.75 11.50 8.47
N VAL A 153 -13.46 11.30 7.37
CA VAL A 153 -14.63 10.41 7.29
C VAL A 153 -14.45 9.42 6.14
N CYS A 154 -14.88 8.18 6.38
CA CYS A 154 -14.83 7.13 5.37
C CYS A 154 -16.02 7.24 4.42
N MET A 155 -15.77 6.99 3.14
CA MET A 155 -16.78 6.92 2.09
C MET A 155 -16.95 5.51 1.58
N THR A 156 -18.17 5.12 1.27
CA THR A 156 -18.47 3.86 0.59
C THR A 156 -18.69 4.10 -0.90
N VAL A 157 -18.06 3.28 -1.74
CA VAL A 157 -18.18 3.36 -3.19
C VAL A 157 -18.68 2.02 -3.75
N ARG A 158 -19.63 2.09 -4.68
CA ARG A 158 -20.20 0.89 -5.31
C ARG A 158 -19.13 0.15 -6.12
N GLY A 159 -19.04 -1.16 -5.92
CA GLY A 159 -18.13 -2.02 -6.67
C GLY A 159 -16.66 -1.92 -6.26
N LEU A 160 -16.34 -1.16 -5.21
CA LEU A 160 -15.00 -1.19 -4.60
C LEU A 160 -14.98 -2.21 -3.47
N SER A 161 -14.11 -3.19 -3.59
CA SER A 161 -13.73 -4.01 -2.44
C SER A 161 -12.68 -3.25 -1.63
N PRO A 162 -12.90 -2.97 -0.35
CA PRO A 162 -11.89 -2.34 0.47
C PRO A 162 -10.69 -3.26 0.75
N ARG A 163 -10.86 -4.56 0.59
CA ARG A 163 -9.80 -5.55 0.85
C ARG A 163 -9.04 -5.84 -0.42
N GLN A 164 -7.73 -5.63 -0.35
CA GLN A 164 -6.79 -5.91 -1.41
C GLN A 164 -5.76 -6.92 -0.92
N ARG A 165 -5.44 -7.90 -1.75
CA ARG A 165 -4.40 -8.86 -1.45
C ARG A 165 -3.04 -8.23 -1.72
N ALA A 166 -2.15 -8.30 -0.74
CA ALA A 166 -0.77 -7.90 -0.87
C ALA A 166 0.10 -9.11 -1.20
N TRP A 167 1.10 -8.90 -2.05
CA TRP A 167 1.98 -9.96 -2.54
C TRP A 167 3.43 -9.69 -2.17
N ILE A 168 4.18 -10.77 -2.00
CA ILE A 168 5.63 -10.80 -2.11
C ILE A 168 6.00 -11.44 -3.44
N ALA A 169 6.91 -10.83 -4.18
CA ALA A 169 7.38 -11.34 -5.46
C ALA A 169 8.89 -11.27 -5.59
N TRP A 170 9.46 -12.19 -6.36
CA TRP A 170 10.90 -12.30 -6.59
C TRP A 170 11.19 -12.96 -7.94
N ASN A 171 12.47 -12.90 -8.33
CA ASN A 171 13.00 -13.70 -9.43
C ASN A 171 14.00 -14.70 -8.86
N ASP A 172 13.71 -16.00 -8.96
CA ASP A 172 14.56 -17.05 -8.38
C ASP A 172 15.99 -17.08 -8.94
N ALA A 173 16.19 -16.64 -10.19
CA ALA A 173 17.50 -16.58 -10.81
C ALA A 173 18.41 -15.50 -10.20
N THR A 174 17.82 -14.40 -9.70
CA THR A 174 18.57 -13.26 -9.15
C THR A 174 18.45 -13.12 -7.64
N CYS A 175 17.47 -13.78 -7.04
CA CYS A 175 17.22 -13.77 -5.60
C CYS A 175 18.28 -14.59 -4.87
N GLY A 176 19.40 -13.97 -4.49
CA GLY A 176 20.49 -14.62 -3.76
C GLY A 176 20.08 -15.14 -2.37
N LEU A 177 21.06 -15.67 -1.61
CA LEU A 177 20.81 -16.25 -0.28
C LEU A 177 20.10 -15.29 0.68
N ALA A 178 20.49 -14.03 0.68
CA ALA A 178 19.85 -13.02 1.51
C ALA A 178 18.37 -12.81 1.10
N GLY A 179 18.06 -12.77 -0.20
CA GLY A 179 16.69 -12.67 -0.70
C GLY A 179 15.85 -13.90 -0.31
N LYS A 180 16.41 -15.09 -0.38
CA LYS A 180 15.74 -16.33 0.07
C LYS A 180 15.42 -16.28 1.56
N TRP A 181 16.36 -15.85 2.38
CA TRP A 181 16.15 -15.67 3.81
C TRP A 181 14.99 -14.69 4.10
N TRP A 182 14.98 -13.55 3.41
CA TRP A 182 13.92 -12.55 3.55
C TRP A 182 12.55 -13.12 3.16
N ARG A 183 12.46 -13.77 2.00
CA ARG A 183 11.25 -14.43 1.53
C ARG A 183 10.70 -15.42 2.56
N GLU A 184 11.53 -16.33 3.03
CA GLU A 184 11.16 -17.38 3.99
C GLU A 184 10.72 -16.77 5.33
N THR A 185 11.45 -15.77 5.82
CA THR A 185 11.14 -15.07 7.07
C THR A 185 9.81 -14.34 6.99
N LEU A 186 9.54 -13.62 5.89
CA LEU A 186 8.30 -12.88 5.72
C LEU A 186 7.10 -13.81 5.56
N LEU A 187 7.24 -14.90 4.83
CA LEU A 187 6.18 -15.89 4.66
C LEU A 187 5.89 -16.66 5.95
N ALA A 188 6.90 -17.01 6.72
CA ALA A 188 6.72 -17.64 8.04
C ALA A 188 6.01 -16.72 9.04
N ASN A 189 6.18 -15.41 8.89
CA ASN A 189 5.56 -14.40 9.73
C ASN A 189 4.35 -13.71 9.06
N SER A 190 3.75 -14.34 8.05
CA SER A 190 2.61 -13.78 7.31
C SER A 190 1.41 -13.44 8.22
N ALA A 191 1.26 -14.09 9.37
CA ALA A 191 0.31 -13.71 10.40
C ALA A 191 0.48 -12.25 10.89
N ILE A 192 1.70 -11.70 10.85
CA ILE A 192 1.97 -10.29 11.18
C ILE A 192 1.23 -9.36 10.20
N PHE A 193 1.04 -9.79 8.96
CA PHE A 193 0.34 -9.03 7.93
C PHE A 193 -1.17 -9.24 7.96
N THR A 194 -1.66 -10.22 8.72
CA THR A 194 -3.10 -10.46 8.96
C THR A 194 -3.64 -9.58 10.10
N ILE A 195 -2.79 -8.89 10.86
CA ILE A 195 -3.16 -8.01 11.99
C ILE A 195 -3.99 -6.78 11.55
N TYR A 196 -4.21 -6.61 10.27
CA TYR A 196 -5.14 -5.58 9.76
C TYR A 196 -6.62 -5.92 9.92
N HIS A 197 -6.94 -7.11 10.38
CA HIS A 197 -8.22 -7.45 10.97
C HIS A 197 -8.21 -7.07 12.45
N THR A 198 -8.22 -5.79 12.77
CA THR A 198 -8.65 -5.37 14.08
C THR A 198 -10.12 -5.79 14.18
N GLU A 199 -10.35 -6.89 14.84
CA GLU A 199 -11.65 -7.25 15.36
C GLU A 199 -12.13 -6.05 16.17
N THR A 200 -13.16 -5.41 15.66
CA THR A 200 -13.97 -4.51 16.47
C THR A 200 -14.71 -5.40 17.46
N VAL A 201 -14.24 -5.42 18.70
CA VAL A 201 -15.04 -5.87 19.85
C VAL A 201 -15.95 -4.73 20.24
#